data_48c2c287dec53d439b9d6904f4cd6f37
#
_entry.id   48c2c287dec53d439b9d6904f4cd6f37
#
_cell.length_a   1.000
_cell.length_b   1.000
_cell.length_c   1.000
_cell.angle_alpha   90.00
_cell.angle_beta   90.00
_cell.angle_gamma   90.00
#
_symmetry.space_group_name_H-M   'P 1'
#
loop_
_entity.id
_entity.type
_entity.pdbx_description
1 polymer ?
#
loop_
_entity_poly.entity_id
_entity_poly.type
_entity_poly.pdbx_seq_one_letter_code
_entity_poly.pdbx_strand_id
1 'polypeptide(L)'
;MIDAIREFFKKEGFHEVEVPLLLPTPSTEPFLEVFKTELVDDQGHKWDGFLPSSPEFAMKKLLSAGSGSIFTITKSFRNGEGRSSRHNPEFTILEWYRTPGDYMDVAHDFEQLLSYIRKAVKPYSRESVNLEELSYQGKEYDLSSPWERVSVAQAFEKYAGIDIETMLDKERLLLAGKKKGYQVDASTTWEEIWNQIIANEIEPKLGQKGPTILYDYPVSQAALSKKKVSDPRFAERF
;
A
#
# COMPACT_ATOMS: atom_id res chain seq x y z
N MET A 1 -8.68 -18.44 5.42
CA MET A 1 -8.37 -17.09 4.92
C MET A 1 -7.76 -17.11 3.52
N ILE A 2 -6.60 -17.74 3.28
CA ILE A 2 -5.96 -17.77 1.95
C ILE A 2 -6.89 -18.32 0.87
N ASP A 3 -7.61 -19.41 1.12
CA ASP A 3 -8.58 -19.96 0.16
C ASP A 3 -9.71 -18.97 -0.15
N ALA A 4 -10.19 -18.24 0.87
CA ALA A 4 -11.20 -17.20 0.67
C ALA A 4 -10.69 -16.05 -0.21
N ILE A 5 -9.42 -15.64 -0.08
CA ILE A 5 -8.79 -14.65 -0.97
C ILE A 5 -8.78 -15.16 -2.41
N ARG A 6 -8.33 -16.42 -2.62
CA ARG A 6 -8.32 -17.04 -3.95
C ARG A 6 -9.70 -17.13 -4.57
N GLU A 7 -10.69 -17.54 -3.78
CA GLU A 7 -12.08 -17.65 -4.25
C GLU A 7 -12.65 -16.28 -4.63
N PHE A 8 -12.37 -15.24 -3.84
CA PHE A 8 -12.80 -13.88 -4.15
C PHE A 8 -12.26 -13.44 -5.51
N PHE A 9 -10.94 -13.45 -5.68
CA PHE A 9 -10.34 -12.98 -6.92
C PHE A 9 -10.76 -13.79 -8.14
N LYS A 10 -10.91 -15.12 -8.01
CA LYS A 10 -11.42 -15.97 -9.09
C LYS A 10 -12.87 -15.64 -9.46
N LYS A 11 -13.74 -15.34 -8.49
CA LYS A 11 -15.13 -14.89 -8.74
C LYS A 11 -15.17 -13.53 -9.43
N GLU A 12 -14.24 -12.64 -9.10
CA GLU A 12 -14.09 -11.32 -9.72
C GLU A 12 -13.39 -11.37 -11.10
N GLY A 13 -13.08 -12.55 -11.62
CA GLY A 13 -12.50 -12.73 -12.95
C GLY A 13 -10.99 -12.54 -13.04
N PHE A 14 -10.27 -12.55 -11.91
CA PHE A 14 -8.82 -12.50 -11.90
C PHE A 14 -8.20 -13.88 -12.10
N HIS A 15 -7.05 -13.92 -12.75
CA HIS A 15 -6.22 -15.10 -12.88
C HIS A 15 -5.12 -15.11 -11.81
N GLU A 16 -4.99 -16.23 -11.09
CA GLU A 16 -3.86 -16.43 -10.18
C GLU A 16 -2.60 -16.71 -10.99
N VAL A 17 -1.53 -15.99 -10.71
CA VAL A 17 -0.23 -16.17 -11.39
C VAL A 17 0.86 -16.48 -10.39
N GLU A 18 1.84 -17.27 -10.82
CA GLU A 18 3.11 -17.48 -10.12
C GLU A 18 4.19 -16.62 -10.75
N VAL A 19 5.09 -16.10 -9.90
CA VAL A 19 6.22 -15.26 -10.31
C VAL A 19 7.54 -15.83 -9.80
N PRO A 20 8.65 -15.61 -10.52
CA PRO A 20 9.96 -16.07 -10.07
C PRO A 20 10.37 -15.44 -8.73
N LEU A 21 10.94 -16.27 -7.83
CA LEU A 21 11.52 -15.84 -6.56
C LEU A 21 13.04 -15.72 -6.60
N LEU A 22 13.66 -16.00 -7.75
CA LEU A 22 15.08 -15.82 -7.98
C LEU A 22 15.26 -14.97 -9.24
N LEU A 23 15.78 -13.78 -9.07
CA LEU A 23 15.85 -12.76 -10.11
C LEU A 23 17.33 -12.53 -10.51
N PRO A 24 17.61 -12.28 -11.80
CA PRO A 24 18.97 -11.95 -12.26
C PRO A 24 19.40 -10.52 -11.92
N THR A 25 18.46 -9.66 -11.53
CA THR A 25 18.69 -8.26 -11.18
C THR A 25 17.91 -7.89 -9.92
N PRO A 26 18.43 -6.99 -9.07
CA PRO A 26 17.69 -6.54 -7.89
C PRO A 26 16.48 -5.70 -8.27
N SER A 27 15.56 -5.56 -7.32
CA SER A 27 14.50 -4.53 -7.38
C SER A 27 15.15 -3.14 -7.40
N THR A 28 14.57 -2.22 -8.18
CA THR A 28 15.06 -0.84 -8.31
C THR A 28 14.47 0.12 -7.26
N GLU A 29 13.86 -0.38 -6.20
CA GLU A 29 13.31 0.42 -5.11
C GLU A 29 14.45 0.97 -4.23
N PRO A 30 14.65 2.30 -4.18
CA PRO A 30 15.86 2.91 -3.61
C PRO A 30 15.97 2.78 -2.09
N PHE A 31 14.86 2.49 -1.40
CA PHE A 31 14.81 2.42 0.06
C PHE A 31 14.72 1.00 0.62
N LEU A 32 14.76 -0.02 -0.25
CA LEU A 32 14.68 -1.42 0.14
C LEU A 32 16.00 -2.14 -0.11
N GLU A 33 16.58 -2.69 0.96
CA GLU A 33 17.70 -3.59 0.86
C GLU A 33 17.26 -4.96 0.36
N VAL A 34 17.96 -5.51 -0.60
CA VAL A 34 17.66 -6.81 -1.21
C VAL A 34 18.53 -7.92 -0.64
N PHE A 35 18.00 -9.16 -0.65
CA PHE A 35 18.81 -10.34 -0.42
C PHE A 35 19.52 -10.74 -1.71
N LYS A 36 20.83 -10.84 -1.65
CA LYS A 36 21.68 -11.33 -2.72
C LYS A 36 22.06 -12.78 -2.45
N THR A 37 22.10 -13.60 -3.50
CA THR A 37 22.59 -14.97 -3.47
C THR A 37 23.49 -15.24 -4.66
N GLU A 38 24.13 -16.40 -4.71
CA GLU A 38 24.99 -16.83 -5.79
C GLU A 38 24.36 -17.99 -6.53
N LEU A 39 24.29 -17.88 -7.84
CA LEU A 39 23.91 -18.96 -8.75
C LEU A 39 25.17 -19.62 -9.26
N VAL A 40 25.18 -20.96 -9.30
CA VAL A 40 26.31 -21.75 -9.81
C VAL A 40 25.74 -22.75 -10.83
N ASP A 41 26.32 -22.80 -12.03
CA ASP A 41 25.99 -23.80 -13.02
C ASP A 41 26.75 -25.13 -12.84
N ASP A 42 26.48 -26.10 -13.69
CA ASP A 42 27.14 -27.41 -13.70
C ASP A 42 28.62 -27.36 -14.10
N GLN A 43 29.07 -26.23 -14.67
CA GLN A 43 30.47 -25.96 -15.04
C GLN A 43 31.22 -25.16 -13.98
N GLY A 44 30.53 -24.74 -12.91
CA GLY A 44 31.09 -23.96 -11.81
C GLY A 44 31.14 -22.44 -12.07
N HIS A 45 30.53 -21.95 -13.13
CA HIS A 45 30.40 -20.50 -13.34
C HIS A 45 29.42 -19.90 -12.32
N LYS A 46 29.74 -18.70 -11.88
CA LYS A 46 29.00 -18.02 -10.82
C LYS A 46 28.46 -16.69 -11.28
N TRP A 47 27.26 -16.37 -10.89
CA TRP A 47 26.65 -15.06 -11.06
C TRP A 47 25.69 -14.71 -9.95
N ASP A 48 25.40 -13.43 -9.82
CA ASP A 48 24.52 -12.92 -8.78
C ASP A 48 23.08 -13.29 -9.04
N GLY A 49 22.37 -13.67 -7.98
CA GLY A 49 20.93 -13.80 -7.92
C GLY A 49 20.35 -12.94 -6.79
N PHE A 50 19.10 -12.56 -6.92
CA PHE A 50 18.41 -11.68 -5.96
C PHE A 50 17.04 -12.21 -5.63
N LEU A 51 16.65 -12.11 -4.34
CA LEU A 51 15.29 -12.41 -3.91
C LEU A 51 14.40 -11.16 -4.05
N PRO A 52 13.15 -11.26 -4.55
CA PRO A 52 12.30 -10.10 -4.80
C PRO A 52 11.82 -9.45 -3.51
N SER A 53 11.84 -8.12 -3.45
CA SER A 53 11.20 -7.32 -2.40
C SER A 53 9.68 -7.24 -2.57
N SER A 54 9.18 -7.49 -3.79
CA SER A 54 7.78 -7.52 -4.21
C SER A 54 7.63 -8.27 -5.54
N PRO A 55 6.48 -8.86 -5.86
CA PRO A 55 6.20 -9.45 -7.17
C PRO A 55 5.93 -8.44 -8.28
N GLU A 56 5.86 -7.14 -7.98
CA GLU A 56 5.38 -6.06 -8.83
C GLU A 56 5.97 -6.07 -10.25
N PHE A 57 7.31 -6.11 -10.37
CA PHE A 57 7.96 -6.05 -11.69
C PHE A 57 7.65 -7.27 -12.55
N ALA A 58 7.56 -8.46 -11.96
CA ALA A 58 7.21 -9.67 -12.68
C ALA A 58 5.74 -9.63 -13.14
N MET A 59 4.83 -9.20 -12.26
CA MET A 59 3.42 -9.06 -12.59
C MET A 59 3.18 -7.99 -13.67
N LYS A 60 3.87 -6.85 -13.60
CA LYS A 60 3.78 -5.80 -14.63
C LYS A 60 4.27 -6.27 -16.02
N LYS A 61 5.24 -7.19 -16.08
CA LYS A 61 5.62 -7.84 -17.35
C LYS A 61 4.49 -8.71 -17.90
N LEU A 62 3.76 -9.44 -17.04
CA LEU A 62 2.59 -10.22 -17.46
C LEU A 62 1.47 -9.30 -17.95
N LEU A 63 1.20 -8.19 -17.29
CA LEU A 63 0.23 -7.19 -17.73
C LEU A 63 0.58 -6.63 -19.11
N SER A 64 1.85 -6.28 -19.35
CA SER A 64 2.31 -5.78 -20.63
C SER A 64 2.20 -6.82 -21.77
N ALA A 65 2.20 -8.10 -21.41
CA ALA A 65 1.96 -9.21 -22.33
C ALA A 65 0.47 -9.53 -22.53
N GLY A 66 -0.44 -8.77 -21.90
CA GLY A 66 -1.88 -8.91 -22.10
C GLY A 66 -2.55 -9.96 -21.21
N SER A 67 -2.03 -10.23 -20.02
CA SER A 67 -2.57 -11.24 -19.09
C SER A 67 -4.00 -10.97 -18.58
N GLY A 68 -4.52 -9.75 -18.73
CA GLY A 68 -5.78 -9.35 -18.12
C GLY A 68 -5.61 -9.06 -16.61
N SER A 69 -6.70 -9.12 -15.84
CA SER A 69 -6.66 -8.95 -14.39
C SER A 69 -6.01 -10.16 -13.72
N ILE A 70 -4.98 -9.92 -12.90
CA ILE A 70 -4.17 -10.96 -12.27
C ILE A 70 -3.97 -10.70 -10.78
N PHE A 71 -3.76 -11.77 -10.02
CA PHE A 71 -3.31 -11.69 -8.64
C PHE A 71 -2.29 -12.78 -8.33
N THR A 72 -1.49 -12.55 -7.28
CA THR A 72 -0.57 -13.56 -6.74
C THR A 72 -0.57 -13.52 -5.22
N ILE A 73 -0.37 -14.68 -4.60
CA ILE A 73 -0.06 -14.82 -3.17
C ILE A 73 1.30 -15.51 -3.11
N THR A 74 2.34 -14.76 -2.82
CA THR A 74 3.71 -15.22 -2.96
C THR A 74 4.60 -14.75 -1.81
N LYS A 75 5.84 -15.25 -1.77
CA LYS A 75 6.87 -14.79 -0.84
C LYS A 75 7.57 -13.54 -1.37
N SER A 76 7.89 -12.65 -0.44
CA SER A 76 8.73 -11.48 -0.67
C SER A 76 9.75 -11.35 0.45
N PHE A 77 10.85 -10.67 0.15
CA PHE A 77 12.03 -10.66 1.00
C PHE A 77 12.57 -9.22 1.10
N ARG A 78 12.73 -8.71 2.33
CA ARG A 78 13.33 -7.39 2.57
C ARG A 78 14.43 -7.51 3.60
N ASN A 79 15.63 -7.12 3.21
CA ASN A 79 16.80 -7.10 4.07
C ASN A 79 16.89 -5.75 4.79
N GLY A 80 17.66 -5.68 5.89
CA GLY A 80 17.89 -4.42 6.59
C GLY A 80 16.75 -3.90 7.48
N GLU A 81 15.52 -4.36 7.32
CA GLU A 81 14.37 -3.91 8.14
C GLU A 81 14.38 -4.45 9.58
N GLY A 82 15.29 -5.37 9.86
CA GLY A 82 15.42 -5.98 11.18
C GLY A 82 14.28 -6.94 11.54
N ARG A 83 14.31 -7.44 12.80
CA ARG A 83 13.21 -8.23 13.38
C ARG A 83 12.45 -7.37 14.35
N SER A 84 11.17 -7.17 14.11
CA SER A 84 10.29 -6.44 15.01
C SER A 84 8.92 -7.13 15.09
N SER A 85 8.03 -6.60 15.91
CA SER A 85 6.64 -7.08 15.96
C SER A 85 5.86 -6.83 14.65
N ARG A 86 6.42 -6.05 13.72
CA ARG A 86 5.78 -5.66 12.45
C ARG A 86 6.53 -6.14 11.21
N HIS A 87 7.81 -6.52 11.32
CA HIS A 87 8.65 -6.84 10.17
C HIS A 87 9.31 -8.21 10.32
N ASN A 88 9.21 -9.00 9.27
CA ASN A 88 9.96 -10.23 9.06
C ASN A 88 10.71 -10.12 7.73
N PRO A 89 11.95 -10.59 7.66
CA PRO A 89 12.73 -10.53 6.41
C PRO A 89 12.13 -11.37 5.28
N GLU A 90 11.35 -12.39 5.58
CA GLU A 90 10.50 -13.15 4.66
C GLU A 90 9.05 -12.98 5.09
N PHE A 91 8.17 -12.62 4.16
CA PHE A 91 6.74 -12.52 4.41
C PHE A 91 5.93 -12.97 3.19
N THR A 92 4.65 -13.20 3.40
CA THR A 92 3.72 -13.52 2.30
C THR A 92 2.94 -12.26 1.94
N ILE A 93 2.96 -11.92 0.67
CA ILE A 93 2.25 -10.77 0.11
C ILE A 93 1.13 -11.24 -0.82
N LEU A 94 0.00 -10.55 -0.77
CA LEU A 94 -1.04 -10.57 -1.79
C LEU A 94 -0.88 -9.31 -2.64
N GLU A 95 -0.76 -9.49 -3.95
CA GLU A 95 -0.72 -8.38 -4.90
C GLU A 95 -1.65 -8.68 -6.06
N TRP A 96 -2.36 -7.66 -6.56
CA TRP A 96 -3.29 -7.81 -7.68
C TRP A 96 -3.31 -6.58 -8.56
N TYR A 97 -3.70 -6.78 -9.81
CA TYR A 97 -3.86 -5.75 -10.82
C TYR A 97 -5.16 -5.96 -11.55
N ARG A 98 -6.03 -4.95 -11.54
CA ARG A 98 -7.29 -4.94 -12.28
C ARG A 98 -7.10 -4.25 -13.63
N THR A 99 -7.57 -4.88 -14.71
CA THR A 99 -7.55 -4.29 -16.04
C THR A 99 -8.78 -4.72 -16.87
N PRO A 100 -9.57 -3.78 -17.45
CA PRO A 100 -9.46 -2.34 -17.24
C PRO A 100 -9.88 -1.93 -15.84
N GLY A 101 -9.38 -0.76 -15.39
CA GLY A 101 -9.76 -0.20 -14.10
C GLY A 101 -8.87 0.99 -13.71
N ASP A 102 -9.32 1.72 -12.70
CA ASP A 102 -8.57 2.79 -12.07
C ASP A 102 -8.27 2.50 -10.59
N TYR A 103 -7.61 3.45 -9.92
CA TYR A 103 -7.22 3.28 -8.50
C TYR A 103 -8.43 3.17 -7.55
N MET A 104 -9.59 3.75 -7.91
CA MET A 104 -10.80 3.66 -7.09
C MET A 104 -11.48 2.29 -7.27
N ASP A 105 -11.34 1.65 -8.45
CA ASP A 105 -11.76 0.26 -8.63
C ASP A 105 -10.92 -0.69 -7.77
N VAL A 106 -9.61 -0.44 -7.66
CA VAL A 106 -8.72 -1.23 -6.78
C VAL A 106 -9.04 -0.99 -5.30
N ALA A 107 -9.36 0.25 -4.91
CA ALA A 107 -9.84 0.55 -3.56
C ALA A 107 -11.16 -0.17 -3.25
N HIS A 108 -12.08 -0.26 -4.22
CA HIS A 108 -13.31 -1.03 -4.10
C HIS A 108 -13.04 -2.53 -3.97
N ASP A 109 -12.12 -3.09 -4.78
CA ASP A 109 -11.71 -4.49 -4.64
C ASP A 109 -11.25 -4.80 -3.22
N PHE A 110 -10.44 -3.93 -2.63
CA PHE A 110 -9.93 -4.12 -1.27
C PHE A 110 -11.07 -4.13 -0.23
N GLU A 111 -12.02 -3.22 -0.35
CA GLU A 111 -13.21 -3.14 0.49
C GLU A 111 -14.05 -4.43 0.37
N GLN A 112 -14.32 -4.89 -0.85
CA GLN A 112 -15.09 -6.10 -1.10
C GLN A 112 -14.34 -7.37 -0.65
N LEU A 113 -13.04 -7.44 -0.86
CA LEU A 113 -12.19 -8.53 -0.41
C LEU A 113 -12.28 -8.74 1.11
N LEU A 114 -12.16 -7.66 1.90
CA LEU A 114 -12.27 -7.77 3.36
C LEU A 114 -13.65 -8.22 3.80
N SER A 115 -14.72 -7.70 3.17
CA SER A 115 -16.09 -8.17 3.42
C SER A 115 -16.25 -9.66 3.09
N TYR A 116 -15.69 -10.12 1.98
CA TYR A 116 -15.73 -11.53 1.57
C TYR A 116 -14.98 -12.44 2.55
N ILE A 117 -13.75 -12.07 2.91
CA ILE A 117 -12.93 -12.85 3.86
C ILE A 117 -13.66 -13.01 5.19
N ARG A 118 -14.25 -11.95 5.72
CA ARG A 118 -14.98 -11.98 7.00
C ARG A 118 -16.14 -12.96 6.97
N LYS A 119 -16.92 -12.95 5.89
CA LYS A 119 -18.01 -13.92 5.69
C LYS A 119 -17.50 -15.36 5.64
N ALA A 120 -16.38 -15.58 4.93
CA ALA A 120 -15.80 -16.90 4.76
C ALA A 120 -15.16 -17.47 6.04
N VAL A 121 -14.58 -16.63 6.92
CA VAL A 121 -13.95 -17.09 8.16
C VAL A 121 -14.91 -17.20 9.33
N LYS A 122 -16.09 -16.62 9.28
CA LYS A 122 -17.11 -16.68 10.34
C LYS A 122 -17.38 -18.09 10.88
N PRO A 123 -17.55 -19.15 10.04
CA PRO A 123 -17.82 -20.49 10.52
C PRO A 123 -16.71 -21.09 11.39
N TYR A 124 -15.49 -20.54 11.32
CA TYR A 124 -14.31 -20.99 12.05
C TYR A 124 -14.03 -20.14 13.31
N SER A 125 -14.81 -19.10 13.54
CA SER A 125 -14.72 -18.29 14.75
C SER A 125 -15.38 -19.00 15.92
N ARG A 126 -14.75 -19.00 17.09
CA ARG A 126 -15.29 -19.58 18.33
C ARG A 126 -16.37 -18.72 18.99
N GLU A 127 -16.55 -17.50 18.54
CA GLU A 127 -17.50 -16.52 19.05
C GLU A 127 -18.55 -16.17 17.99
N SER A 128 -19.74 -15.71 18.43
CA SER A 128 -20.76 -15.13 17.54
C SER A 128 -20.25 -13.79 17.03
N VAL A 129 -19.45 -13.81 15.97
CA VAL A 129 -18.84 -12.61 15.38
C VAL A 129 -19.91 -11.84 14.61
N ASN A 130 -20.14 -10.60 14.99
CA ASN A 130 -20.81 -9.64 14.13
C ASN A 130 -19.94 -9.39 12.89
N LEU A 131 -20.45 -9.64 11.69
CA LEU A 131 -19.66 -9.48 10.46
C LEU A 131 -19.39 -8.02 10.09
N GLU A 132 -20.02 -7.08 10.72
CA GLU A 132 -19.86 -5.66 10.48
C GLU A 132 -18.92 -4.99 11.51
N GLU A 133 -18.56 -5.70 12.56
CA GLU A 133 -17.70 -5.20 13.64
C GLU A 133 -16.41 -6.04 13.77
N LEU A 134 -15.31 -5.37 14.02
CA LEU A 134 -14.03 -5.98 14.38
C LEU A 134 -13.61 -5.50 15.76
N SER A 135 -13.51 -6.42 16.71
CA SER A 135 -12.88 -6.14 18.00
C SER A 135 -11.38 -6.38 17.90
N TYR A 136 -10.58 -5.33 18.13
CA TYR A 136 -9.14 -5.41 18.13
C TYR A 136 -8.53 -4.52 19.22
N GLN A 137 -7.69 -5.10 20.06
CA GLN A 137 -7.03 -4.41 21.20
C GLN A 137 -8.00 -3.61 22.09
N GLY A 138 -9.19 -4.18 22.35
CA GLY A 138 -10.21 -3.57 23.20
C GLY A 138 -10.99 -2.41 22.55
N LYS A 139 -10.85 -2.21 21.26
CA LYS A 139 -11.65 -1.27 20.47
C LYS A 139 -12.50 -2.02 19.47
N GLU A 140 -13.66 -1.46 19.18
CA GLU A 140 -14.57 -1.95 18.14
C GLU A 140 -14.52 -1.03 16.92
N TYR A 141 -14.45 -1.64 15.74
CA TYR A 141 -14.40 -0.97 14.47
C TYR A 141 -15.53 -1.46 13.58
N ASP A 142 -16.32 -0.54 13.07
CA ASP A 142 -17.31 -0.83 12.05
C ASP A 142 -16.62 -1.04 10.69
N LEU A 143 -16.74 -2.23 10.14
CA LEU A 143 -16.17 -2.59 8.84
C LEU A 143 -17.22 -2.63 7.73
N SER A 144 -18.47 -2.16 8.01
CA SER A 144 -19.52 -2.08 7.00
C SER A 144 -19.12 -1.14 5.85
N SER A 145 -19.57 -1.49 4.65
CA SER A 145 -19.39 -0.67 3.45
C SER A 145 -20.54 0.33 3.29
N PRO A 146 -20.31 1.49 2.67
CA PRO A 146 -19.03 1.97 2.09
C PRO A 146 -18.10 2.58 3.14
N TRP A 147 -16.80 2.35 3.00
CA TRP A 147 -15.80 2.97 3.88
C TRP A 147 -15.66 4.47 3.62
N GLU A 148 -15.26 5.19 4.66
CA GLU A 148 -14.98 6.62 4.54
C GLU A 148 -13.88 6.85 3.49
N ARG A 149 -14.11 7.82 2.60
CA ARG A 149 -13.14 8.25 1.59
C ARG A 149 -12.80 9.71 1.81
N VAL A 150 -11.53 9.99 2.01
CA VAL A 150 -11.01 11.35 2.28
C VAL A 150 -9.83 11.61 1.37
N SER A 151 -9.85 12.68 0.57
CA SER A 151 -8.64 13.05 -0.18
C SER A 151 -7.57 13.61 0.75
N VAL A 152 -6.30 13.47 0.34
CA VAL A 152 -5.18 14.04 1.12
C VAL A 152 -5.37 15.54 1.36
N ALA A 153 -5.82 16.30 0.37
CA ALA A 153 -6.11 17.71 0.51
C ALA A 153 -7.19 17.99 1.57
N GLN A 154 -8.30 17.23 1.54
CA GLN A 154 -9.35 17.36 2.57
C GLN A 154 -8.84 16.97 3.96
N ALA A 155 -7.98 15.98 4.05
CA ALA A 155 -7.40 15.56 5.32
C ALA A 155 -6.49 16.64 5.92
N PHE A 156 -5.65 17.27 5.09
CA PHE A 156 -4.82 18.40 5.52
C PHE A 156 -5.65 19.59 6.00
N GLU A 157 -6.69 19.95 5.28
CA GLU A 157 -7.59 21.04 5.67
C GLU A 157 -8.34 20.71 6.97
N LYS A 158 -8.97 19.53 7.03
CA LYS A 158 -9.83 19.11 8.14
C LYS A 158 -9.07 18.89 9.44
N TYR A 159 -7.91 18.21 9.38
CA TYR A 159 -7.20 17.73 10.56
C TYR A 159 -5.97 18.56 10.93
N ALA A 160 -5.31 19.16 9.94
CA ALA A 160 -4.12 19.97 10.16
C ALA A 160 -4.38 21.48 9.99
N GLY A 161 -5.55 21.89 9.47
CA GLY A 161 -5.87 23.32 9.22
C GLY A 161 -4.98 23.94 8.14
N ILE A 162 -4.53 23.12 7.17
CA ILE A 162 -3.64 23.52 6.09
C ILE A 162 -4.39 23.37 4.77
N ASP A 163 -4.57 24.48 4.05
CA ASP A 163 -5.19 24.46 2.74
C ASP A 163 -4.30 23.83 1.66
N ILE A 164 -4.91 23.49 0.51
CA ILE A 164 -4.26 22.80 -0.60
C ILE A 164 -3.06 23.58 -1.17
N GLU A 165 -3.14 24.89 -1.27
CA GLU A 165 -2.07 25.72 -1.84
C GLU A 165 -0.87 25.78 -0.90
N THR A 166 -1.11 25.83 0.40
CA THR A 166 -0.07 25.73 1.43
C THR A 166 0.54 24.32 1.47
N MET A 167 -0.28 23.28 1.37
CA MET A 167 0.18 21.90 1.38
C MET A 167 1.12 21.58 0.21
N LEU A 168 0.83 22.11 -0.99
CA LEU A 168 1.60 21.81 -2.22
C LEU A 168 2.85 22.69 -2.37
N ASP A 169 2.91 23.84 -1.70
CA ASP A 169 4.03 24.77 -1.77
C ASP A 169 5.06 24.49 -0.66
N LYS A 170 6.33 24.30 -1.06
CA LYS A 170 7.40 23.98 -0.11
C LYS A 170 7.55 25.04 0.99
N GLU A 171 7.68 26.30 0.60
CA GLU A 171 8.00 27.38 1.56
C GLU A 171 6.82 27.62 2.51
N ARG A 172 5.61 27.59 1.99
CA ARG A 172 4.39 27.73 2.80
C ARG A 172 4.21 26.57 3.76
N LEU A 173 4.46 25.34 3.32
CA LEU A 173 4.33 24.16 4.18
C LEU A 173 5.38 24.14 5.29
N LEU A 174 6.63 24.49 4.98
CA LEU A 174 7.69 24.63 5.99
C LEU A 174 7.34 25.71 7.03
N LEU A 175 6.82 26.85 6.57
CA LEU A 175 6.37 27.93 7.46
C LEU A 175 5.19 27.48 8.33
N ALA A 176 4.22 26.77 7.77
CA ALA A 176 3.11 26.20 8.52
C ALA A 176 3.58 25.19 9.56
N GLY A 177 4.50 24.28 9.17
CA GLY A 177 5.12 23.32 10.08
C GLY A 177 5.84 24.01 11.25
N LYS A 178 6.62 25.04 10.95
CA LYS A 178 7.29 25.83 12.00
C LYS A 178 6.32 26.48 12.97
N LYS A 179 5.21 27.06 12.46
CA LYS A 179 4.14 27.64 13.31
C LYS A 179 3.47 26.58 14.21
N LYS A 180 3.43 25.33 13.76
CA LYS A 180 2.89 24.18 14.53
C LYS A 180 3.90 23.60 15.53
N GLY A 181 5.13 24.10 15.56
CA GLY A 181 6.17 23.66 16.50
C GLY A 181 7.08 22.54 15.99
N TYR A 182 6.98 22.17 14.70
CA TYR A 182 7.93 21.26 14.10
C TYR A 182 9.30 21.89 13.94
N GLN A 183 10.34 21.08 14.04
CA GLN A 183 11.73 21.53 13.81
C GLN A 183 11.92 21.77 12.32
N VAL A 184 12.22 23.01 11.94
CA VAL A 184 12.42 23.43 10.56
C VAL A 184 13.69 24.25 10.48
N ASP A 185 14.67 23.78 9.70
CA ASP A 185 15.91 24.47 9.40
C ASP A 185 16.14 24.61 7.89
N ALA A 186 17.31 25.07 7.49
CA ALA A 186 17.64 25.30 6.08
C ALA A 186 17.76 24.01 5.24
N SER A 187 17.98 22.86 5.88
CA SER A 187 18.07 21.55 5.24
C SER A 187 16.74 20.82 5.14
N THR A 188 15.74 21.27 5.89
CA THR A 188 14.44 20.59 5.97
C THR A 188 13.74 20.56 4.61
N THR A 189 13.31 19.39 4.20
CA THR A 189 12.60 19.17 2.94
C THR A 189 11.09 19.31 3.10
N TRP A 190 10.39 19.45 1.98
CA TRP A 190 8.93 19.42 1.94
C TRP A 190 8.42 18.06 2.48
N GLU A 191 9.02 16.97 2.04
CA GLU A 191 8.66 15.60 2.41
C GLU A 191 8.76 15.36 3.91
N GLU A 192 9.79 15.88 4.57
CA GLU A 192 9.96 15.72 6.02
C GLU A 192 8.83 16.36 6.80
N ILE A 193 8.44 17.59 6.46
CA ILE A 193 7.33 18.28 7.14
C ILE A 193 5.99 17.64 6.76
N TRP A 194 5.81 17.28 5.49
CA TRP A 194 4.61 16.62 5.01
C TRP A 194 4.39 15.30 5.78
N ASN A 195 5.42 14.45 5.90
CA ASN A 195 5.38 13.19 6.64
C ASN A 195 5.10 13.41 8.13
N GLN A 196 5.70 14.42 8.75
CA GLN A 196 5.44 14.73 10.16
C GLN A 196 3.98 15.15 10.39
N ILE A 197 3.40 15.97 9.52
CA ILE A 197 1.99 16.39 9.60
C ILE A 197 1.08 15.17 9.40
N ILE A 198 1.33 14.33 8.39
CA ILE A 198 0.56 13.11 8.17
C ILE A 198 0.59 12.22 9.42
N ALA A 199 1.77 11.91 9.93
CA ALA A 199 1.94 10.97 11.04
C ALA A 199 1.38 11.50 12.39
N ASN A 200 1.48 12.79 12.65
CA ASN A 200 1.12 13.34 13.96
C ASN A 200 -0.28 13.96 14.00
N GLU A 201 -0.77 14.50 12.91
CA GLU A 201 -2.04 15.26 12.91
C GLU A 201 -3.16 14.57 12.11
N ILE A 202 -2.83 13.81 11.06
CA ILE A 202 -3.83 13.22 10.16
C ILE A 202 -4.07 11.74 10.49
N GLU A 203 -3.06 10.88 10.40
CA GLU A 203 -3.21 9.44 10.63
C GLU A 203 -3.89 9.09 11.97
N PRO A 204 -3.57 9.75 13.09
CA PRO A 204 -4.25 9.47 14.34
C PRO A 204 -5.75 9.79 14.37
N LYS A 205 -6.25 10.52 13.35
CA LYS A 205 -7.67 10.88 13.22
C LYS A 205 -8.42 10.01 12.22
N LEU A 206 -7.70 9.27 11.37
CA LEU A 206 -8.28 8.32 10.44
C LEU A 206 -8.62 7.00 11.13
N GLY A 207 -9.55 6.26 10.58
CA GLY A 207 -9.84 4.90 11.02
C GLY A 207 -10.39 4.77 12.45
N GLN A 208 -10.87 5.83 13.08
CA GLN A 208 -11.30 5.82 14.50
C GLN A 208 -12.55 4.98 14.74
N LYS A 209 -13.45 4.90 13.77
CA LYS A 209 -14.70 4.13 13.86
C LYS A 209 -14.74 2.95 12.91
N GLY A 210 -14.01 3.03 11.81
CA GLY A 210 -13.97 2.04 10.75
C GLY A 210 -12.90 2.43 9.73
N PRO A 211 -12.65 1.63 8.69
CA PRO A 211 -11.62 1.92 7.70
C PRO A 211 -11.85 3.23 6.97
N THR A 212 -10.76 3.95 6.72
CA THR A 212 -10.76 5.18 5.91
C THR A 212 -9.79 4.99 4.74
N ILE A 213 -10.25 5.26 3.52
CA ILE A 213 -9.41 5.32 2.32
C ILE A 213 -8.93 6.76 2.16
N LEU A 214 -7.62 6.96 2.32
CA LEU A 214 -6.96 8.24 2.04
C LEU A 214 -6.45 8.21 0.60
N TYR A 215 -6.90 9.13 -0.26
CA TYR A 215 -6.64 9.08 -1.69
C TYR A 215 -6.24 10.45 -2.27
N ASP A 216 -5.86 10.49 -3.55
CA ASP A 216 -5.38 11.69 -4.25
C ASP A 216 -4.15 12.29 -3.56
N TYR A 217 -3.08 11.51 -3.52
CA TYR A 217 -1.80 12.00 -2.99
C TYR A 217 -1.18 13.06 -3.90
N PRO A 218 -0.43 14.06 -3.37
CA PRO A 218 0.35 14.96 -4.19
C PRO A 218 1.25 14.22 -5.16
N VAL A 219 1.47 14.77 -6.34
CA VAL A 219 2.27 14.12 -7.39
C VAL A 219 3.72 13.82 -6.97
N SER A 220 4.27 14.60 -6.03
CA SER A 220 5.57 14.33 -5.40
C SER A 220 5.59 13.03 -4.59
N GLN A 221 4.42 12.55 -4.18
CA GLN A 221 4.21 11.30 -3.43
C GLN A 221 3.57 10.21 -4.31
N ALA A 222 3.63 10.35 -5.64
CA ALA A 222 2.95 9.44 -6.56
C ALA A 222 3.50 8.01 -6.50
N ALA A 223 4.76 7.82 -6.14
CA ALA A 223 5.49 6.56 -6.35
C ALA A 223 5.36 6.11 -7.83
N LEU A 224 4.77 4.94 -8.10
CA LEU A 224 4.54 4.45 -9.46
C LEU A 224 3.12 4.76 -9.99
N SER A 225 2.30 5.51 -9.24
CA SER A 225 0.94 5.88 -9.66
C SER A 225 0.97 6.96 -10.75
N LYS A 226 -0.01 6.93 -11.65
CA LYS A 226 -0.13 7.94 -12.69
C LYS A 226 -0.70 9.25 -12.14
N LYS A 227 -0.39 10.35 -12.82
CA LYS A 227 -0.99 11.65 -12.53
C LYS A 227 -2.48 11.64 -12.84
N LYS A 228 -3.25 12.29 -11.99
CA LYS A 228 -4.70 12.46 -12.18
C LYS A 228 -4.96 13.41 -13.35
N VAL A 229 -5.83 12.99 -14.29
CA VAL A 229 -6.12 13.78 -15.49
C VAL A 229 -6.88 15.05 -15.16
N SER A 230 -7.81 14.99 -14.20
CA SER A 230 -8.63 16.14 -13.79
C SER A 230 -7.86 17.22 -13.00
N ASP A 231 -6.79 16.83 -12.28
CA ASP A 231 -5.90 17.74 -11.57
C ASP A 231 -4.49 17.12 -11.48
N PRO A 232 -3.57 17.49 -12.38
CA PRO A 232 -2.23 16.88 -12.47
C PRO A 232 -1.30 17.19 -11.28
N ARG A 233 -1.73 18.00 -10.30
CA ARG A 233 -1.03 18.19 -9.02
C ARG A 233 -1.11 16.95 -8.13
N PHE A 234 -2.06 16.07 -8.41
CA PHE A 234 -2.30 14.82 -7.67
C PHE A 234 -2.04 13.59 -8.50
N ALA A 235 -1.83 12.48 -7.80
CA ALA A 235 -1.69 11.15 -8.37
C ALA A 235 -2.91 10.29 -8.03
N GLU A 236 -3.26 9.39 -8.92
CA GLU A 236 -4.26 8.35 -8.73
C GLU A 236 -3.70 7.26 -7.79
N ARG A 237 -3.55 7.61 -6.50
CA ARG A 237 -3.00 6.79 -5.42
C ARG A 237 -3.93 6.83 -4.21
N PHE A 238 -4.08 5.70 -3.52
CA PHE A 238 -4.68 5.57 -2.19
C PHE A 238 -3.80 4.73 -1.27
#